data_da85a7fb5128dd6c0fd96954a369ae7f
#
_entry.id   da85a7fb5128dd6c0fd96954a369ae7f
#
_cell.length_a   1.000
_cell.length_b   1.000
_cell.length_c   1.000
_cell.angle_alpha   90.00
_cell.angle_beta   90.00
_cell.angle_gamma   90.00
#
_symmetry.space_group_name_H-M   'P 1'
#
loop_
_entity.id
_entity.type
_entity.pdbx_description
1 polymer ?
#
loop_
_entity_poly.entity_id
_entity_poly.type
_entity_poly.pdbx_seq_one_letter_code
_entity_poly.pdbx_strand_id
1 'polypeptide(L)'
;MKSNDLFRASGIMALGTIISRITGFIRGILIVAVLGTTLLADTYNVANTMPNILYNLLVGGALTAIFIPQLVRSFEHDDGGDDFASRLITTISLILLVLVTLGMVFAPALVRLYAPEFFTTGFETEQEIAIAFTRYCLPQIFFLGLFTMLGQVANARGSFGPLMWAPIANNLVGIALFGGFLAFSPNVDISSITSTQVQILGWGTTFSVVVQALVLVPVVKRLGITIKPKLGLRGLGKSFNLAGWTLVYVLISQLGYLVTVNVATSAAVRSAQEGIKTGVGYTPYTYAYFVMLLPYSIVTISIITAILPHISKLALDGKRDEVKAQLVRAIRLVGVITVPSAVAFLFFGPLITQSIFIGIPTEDSRYIGYVLSALSFGLVAFSINLILIRGFNAFEDTKTQVVSIFVINIIAVAMSYFFLYFLKNQWVTVGLGVAFSVSYLVGLFVTLGLLKKHVGKLAISEFLAQHIRLLSASLLAMLPLYALTKYISWVAPDMTRAGRAGELLLVMVIAFFGYLLTAKAVGVEEISMVRHLGSSITRRSAKTSENE
;
A
#
# COMPACT_ATOMS: atom_id res chain seq x y z
N MET A 1 23.03 -0.58 -22.88
CA MET A 1 23.07 0.57 -21.93
C MET A 1 24.40 0.51 -21.18
N LYS A 2 25.17 1.61 -21.14
CA LYS A 2 26.38 1.69 -20.32
C LYS A 2 26.01 1.64 -18.83
N SER A 3 26.84 1.06 -17.98
CA SER A 3 26.58 0.91 -16.52
C SER A 3 26.14 2.22 -15.83
N ASN A 4 26.70 3.35 -16.25
CA ASN A 4 26.36 4.68 -15.73
C ASN A 4 24.91 5.11 -16.05
N ASP A 5 24.38 4.74 -17.23
CA ASP A 5 23.00 5.09 -17.62
C ASP A 5 21.98 4.30 -16.78
N LEU A 6 22.31 3.07 -16.42
CA LEU A 6 21.45 2.23 -15.55
C LEU A 6 21.39 2.77 -14.13
N PHE A 7 22.52 3.23 -13.57
CA PHE A 7 22.57 3.85 -12.23
C PHE A 7 21.82 5.17 -12.18
N ARG A 8 21.97 6.01 -13.22
CA ARG A 8 21.25 7.29 -13.32
C ARG A 8 19.74 7.07 -13.44
N ALA A 9 19.31 6.12 -14.28
CA ALA A 9 17.89 5.76 -14.42
C ALA A 9 17.32 5.23 -13.09
N SER A 10 18.05 4.36 -12.39
CA SER A 10 17.63 3.83 -11.08
C SER A 10 17.52 4.92 -10.01
N GLY A 11 18.44 5.90 -9.99
CA GLY A 11 18.37 7.05 -9.08
C GLY A 11 17.13 7.93 -9.34
N ILE A 12 16.84 8.24 -10.61
CA ILE A 12 15.66 9.02 -11.00
C ILE A 12 14.36 8.27 -10.62
N MET A 13 14.30 6.96 -10.81
CA MET A 13 13.15 6.14 -10.41
C MET A 13 12.95 6.13 -8.89
N ALA A 14 14.03 5.97 -8.13
CA ALA A 14 13.98 5.99 -6.67
C ALA A 14 13.49 7.34 -6.14
N LEU A 15 14.02 8.44 -6.67
CA LEU A 15 13.60 9.80 -6.31
C LEU A 15 12.13 10.03 -6.65
N GLY A 16 11.67 9.65 -7.84
CA GLY A 16 10.27 9.73 -8.25
C GLY A 16 9.35 8.95 -7.31
N THR A 17 9.77 7.76 -6.90
CA THR A 17 9.01 6.94 -5.95
C THR A 17 8.90 7.60 -4.58
N ILE A 18 10.00 8.16 -4.05
CA ILE A 18 10.01 8.86 -2.76
C ILE A 18 9.09 10.09 -2.80
N ILE A 19 9.23 10.94 -3.82
CA ILE A 19 8.39 12.14 -3.98
C ILE A 19 6.91 11.75 -4.12
N SER A 20 6.62 10.71 -4.92
CA SER A 20 5.25 10.19 -5.06
C SER A 20 4.67 9.71 -3.71
N ARG A 21 5.48 9.06 -2.86
CA ARG A 21 5.04 8.62 -1.53
C ARG A 21 4.76 9.80 -0.60
N ILE A 22 5.65 10.80 -0.58
CA ILE A 22 5.49 12.01 0.24
C ILE A 22 4.24 12.79 -0.19
N THR A 23 4.07 13.04 -1.48
CA THR A 23 2.90 13.76 -2.00
C THR A 23 1.61 12.98 -1.78
N GLY A 24 1.64 11.65 -1.94
CA GLY A 24 0.50 10.78 -1.61
C GLY A 24 0.14 10.80 -0.12
N PHE A 25 1.13 10.89 0.75
CA PHE A 25 0.93 11.02 2.19
C PHE A 25 0.27 12.37 2.55
N ILE A 26 0.76 13.48 1.99
CA ILE A 26 0.16 14.81 2.18
C ILE A 26 -1.30 14.82 1.69
N ARG A 27 -1.57 14.24 0.51
CA ARG A 27 -2.93 14.08 0.00
C ARG A 27 -3.82 13.31 0.98
N GLY A 28 -3.32 12.21 1.56
CA GLY A 28 -4.04 11.41 2.56
C GLY A 28 -4.41 12.23 3.80
N ILE A 29 -3.48 13.03 4.33
CA ILE A 29 -3.75 13.93 5.47
C ILE A 29 -4.85 14.93 5.12
N LEU A 30 -4.82 15.53 3.93
CA LEU A 30 -5.82 16.50 3.48
C LEU A 30 -7.20 15.86 3.30
N ILE A 31 -7.28 14.63 2.79
CA ILE A 31 -8.55 13.89 2.70
C ILE A 31 -9.19 13.74 4.09
N VAL A 32 -8.39 13.32 5.08
CA VAL A 32 -8.86 13.17 6.47
C VAL A 32 -9.24 14.53 7.07
N ALA A 33 -8.47 15.58 6.79
CA ALA A 33 -8.77 16.93 7.30
C ALA A 33 -10.08 17.48 6.75
N VAL A 34 -10.44 17.13 5.51
CA VAL A 34 -11.69 17.58 4.85
C VAL A 34 -12.89 16.75 5.25
N LEU A 35 -12.77 15.42 5.20
CA LEU A 35 -13.90 14.48 5.34
C LEU A 35 -14.07 13.97 6.78
N GLY A 36 -13.06 14.19 7.64
CA GLY A 36 -13.06 13.61 8.97
C GLY A 36 -12.78 12.10 8.98
N THR A 37 -13.31 11.42 10.00
CA THR A 37 -13.18 9.98 10.21
C THR A 37 -14.53 9.29 10.43
N THR A 38 -15.61 10.00 10.25
CA THR A 38 -17.00 9.55 10.44
C THR A 38 -17.58 8.93 9.16
N LEU A 39 -18.88 8.70 9.14
CA LEU A 39 -19.60 8.05 8.03
C LEU A 39 -19.40 8.74 6.68
N LEU A 40 -19.26 10.08 6.63
CA LEU A 40 -18.97 10.78 5.38
C LEU A 40 -17.63 10.33 4.78
N ALA A 41 -16.61 10.25 5.61
CA ALA A 41 -15.31 9.76 5.17
C ALA A 41 -15.35 8.28 4.74
N ASP A 42 -16.15 7.47 5.42
CA ASP A 42 -16.34 6.05 5.06
C ASP A 42 -17.05 5.91 3.72
N THR A 43 -18.11 6.69 3.43
CA THR A 43 -18.79 6.67 2.12
C THR A 43 -17.82 6.99 0.98
N TYR A 44 -16.96 8.01 1.17
CA TYR A 44 -15.94 8.39 0.19
C TYR A 44 -14.86 7.32 0.05
N ASN A 45 -14.29 6.84 1.17
CA ASN A 45 -13.19 5.87 1.13
C ASN A 45 -13.63 4.52 0.57
N VAL A 46 -14.83 4.05 0.88
CA VAL A 46 -15.43 2.84 0.25
C VAL A 46 -15.51 3.02 -1.26
N ALA A 47 -16.09 4.14 -1.72
CA ALA A 47 -16.24 4.42 -3.14
C ALA A 47 -14.89 4.56 -3.87
N ASN A 48 -13.91 5.24 -3.27
CA ASN A 48 -12.58 5.45 -3.85
C ASN A 48 -11.70 4.18 -3.81
N THR A 49 -12.02 3.22 -2.96
CA THR A 49 -11.30 1.94 -2.87
C THR A 49 -11.75 0.95 -3.95
N MET A 50 -13.03 0.93 -4.31
CA MET A 50 -13.59 0.02 -5.31
C MET A 50 -12.86 0.05 -6.67
N PRO A 51 -12.52 1.21 -7.26
CA PRO A 51 -11.73 1.28 -8.49
C PRO A 51 -10.38 0.58 -8.37
N ASN A 52 -9.68 0.73 -7.25
CA ASN A 52 -8.38 0.11 -7.02
C ASN A 52 -8.48 -1.41 -6.88
N ILE A 53 -9.53 -1.91 -6.25
CA ILE A 53 -9.78 -3.37 -6.13
C ILE A 53 -10.04 -3.98 -7.50
N LEU A 54 -10.94 -3.41 -8.29
CA LEU A 54 -11.26 -3.88 -9.63
C LEU A 54 -10.05 -3.74 -10.57
N TYR A 55 -9.30 -2.64 -10.45
CA TYR A 55 -8.03 -2.45 -11.15
C TYR A 55 -7.01 -3.53 -10.80
N ASN A 56 -6.81 -3.85 -9.53
CA ASN A 56 -5.87 -4.90 -9.10
C ASN A 56 -6.27 -6.29 -9.61
N LEU A 57 -7.56 -6.61 -9.65
CA LEU A 57 -8.07 -7.85 -10.23
C LEU A 57 -7.74 -7.96 -11.73
N LEU A 58 -7.94 -6.89 -12.48
CA LEU A 58 -7.81 -6.88 -13.93
C LEU A 58 -6.35 -6.71 -14.37
N VAL A 59 -5.64 -5.77 -13.76
CA VAL A 59 -4.30 -5.33 -14.19
C VAL A 59 -3.20 -5.98 -13.38
N GLY A 60 -3.37 -6.14 -12.06
CA GLY A 60 -2.36 -6.70 -11.17
C GLY A 60 -2.05 -8.17 -11.40
N GLY A 61 -3.03 -8.95 -11.89
CA GLY A 61 -2.89 -10.39 -12.11
C GLY A 61 -2.58 -10.74 -13.57
N ALA A 62 -3.59 -10.62 -14.43
CA ALA A 62 -3.55 -11.14 -15.80
C ALA A 62 -2.75 -10.25 -16.75
N LEU A 63 -2.97 -8.94 -16.70
CA LEU A 63 -2.38 -8.01 -17.65
C LEU A 63 -0.85 -7.94 -17.56
N THR A 64 -0.31 -7.82 -16.34
CA THR A 64 1.14 -7.68 -16.15
C THR A 64 1.90 -8.95 -16.52
N ALA A 65 1.39 -10.12 -16.14
CA ALA A 65 2.05 -11.40 -16.40
C ALA A 65 2.01 -11.83 -17.87
N ILE A 66 0.95 -11.48 -18.59
CA ILE A 66 0.74 -11.88 -20.00
C ILE A 66 1.35 -10.87 -20.98
N PHE A 67 1.15 -9.57 -20.73
CA PHE A 67 1.39 -8.54 -21.74
C PHE A 67 2.82 -8.06 -21.83
N ILE A 68 3.55 -7.93 -20.72
CA ILE A 68 4.93 -7.43 -20.75
C ILE A 68 5.83 -8.30 -21.63
N PRO A 69 5.86 -9.64 -21.47
CA PRO A 69 6.70 -10.48 -22.31
C PRO A 69 6.32 -10.44 -23.78
N GLN A 70 5.02 -10.33 -24.08
CA GLN A 70 4.53 -10.27 -25.46
C GLN A 70 4.81 -8.91 -26.10
N LEU A 71 4.66 -7.84 -25.35
CA LEU A 71 4.98 -6.49 -25.81
C LEU A 71 6.47 -6.36 -26.13
N VAL A 72 7.36 -6.88 -25.26
CA VAL A 72 8.81 -6.87 -25.52
C VAL A 72 9.14 -7.65 -26.80
N ARG A 73 8.56 -8.83 -26.99
CA ARG A 73 8.76 -9.63 -28.22
C ARG A 73 8.21 -8.94 -29.47
N SER A 74 7.11 -8.20 -29.35
CA SER A 74 6.52 -7.51 -30.50
C SER A 74 7.40 -6.38 -31.03
N PHE A 75 8.26 -5.80 -30.20
CA PHE A 75 9.21 -4.76 -30.62
C PHE A 75 10.37 -5.31 -31.48
N GLU A 76 10.55 -6.63 -31.56
CA GLU A 76 11.51 -7.28 -32.45
C GLU A 76 10.94 -7.45 -33.88
N HIS A 77 9.65 -7.08 -34.11
CA HIS A 77 9.01 -7.14 -35.43
C HIS A 77 9.29 -5.87 -36.25
N ASP A 78 9.13 -5.95 -37.56
CA ASP A 78 9.43 -4.88 -38.53
C ASP A 78 8.64 -3.58 -38.29
N ASP A 79 7.43 -3.68 -37.69
CA ASP A 79 6.59 -2.52 -37.33
C ASP A 79 6.97 -1.88 -35.98
N GLY A 80 8.05 -2.33 -35.34
CA GLY A 80 8.50 -1.86 -34.03
C GLY A 80 7.47 -2.06 -32.92
N GLY A 81 6.50 -2.97 -33.06
CA GLY A 81 5.48 -3.31 -32.07
C GLY A 81 4.27 -2.37 -32.00
N ASP A 82 4.17 -1.39 -32.90
CA ASP A 82 3.06 -0.41 -32.92
C ASP A 82 1.69 -1.08 -33.13
N ASP A 83 1.63 -2.12 -33.96
CA ASP A 83 0.39 -2.85 -34.21
C ASP A 83 -0.09 -3.60 -32.98
N PHE A 84 0.82 -4.31 -32.31
CA PHE A 84 0.51 -5.03 -31.08
C PHE A 84 0.10 -4.08 -29.94
N ALA A 85 0.85 -3.00 -29.71
CA ALA A 85 0.54 -1.98 -28.70
C ALA A 85 -0.84 -1.34 -28.98
N SER A 86 -1.13 -1.02 -30.25
CA SER A 86 -2.41 -0.44 -30.68
C SER A 86 -3.59 -1.37 -30.39
N ARG A 87 -3.49 -2.66 -30.79
CA ARG A 87 -4.52 -3.68 -30.52
C ARG A 87 -4.74 -3.89 -29.03
N LEU A 88 -3.65 -3.98 -28.27
CA LEU A 88 -3.68 -4.18 -26.82
C LEU A 88 -4.40 -3.03 -26.13
N ILE A 89 -3.94 -1.79 -26.34
CA ILE A 89 -4.50 -0.60 -25.69
C ILE A 89 -5.98 -0.44 -26.09
N THR A 90 -6.31 -0.57 -27.38
CA THR A 90 -7.70 -0.41 -27.84
C THR A 90 -8.63 -1.47 -27.25
N THR A 91 -8.23 -2.75 -27.29
CA THR A 91 -9.10 -3.84 -26.82
C THR A 91 -9.32 -3.76 -25.31
N ILE A 92 -8.24 -3.50 -24.53
CA ILE A 92 -8.36 -3.40 -23.08
C ILE A 92 -9.12 -2.14 -22.69
N SER A 93 -8.89 -1.01 -23.36
CA SER A 93 -9.67 0.21 -23.11
C SER A 93 -11.16 0.00 -23.34
N LEU A 94 -11.55 -0.76 -24.38
CA LEU A 94 -12.94 -1.10 -24.61
C LEU A 94 -13.52 -1.99 -23.51
N ILE A 95 -12.78 -3.02 -23.08
CA ILE A 95 -13.18 -3.90 -21.97
C ILE A 95 -13.37 -3.07 -20.68
N LEU A 96 -12.39 -2.19 -20.36
CA LEU A 96 -12.47 -1.33 -19.19
C LEU A 96 -13.65 -0.35 -19.27
N LEU A 97 -13.93 0.21 -20.46
CA LEU A 97 -15.07 1.10 -20.65
C LEU A 97 -16.40 0.37 -20.38
N VAL A 98 -16.55 -0.86 -20.89
CA VAL A 98 -17.73 -1.69 -20.62
C VAL A 98 -17.85 -1.99 -19.13
N LEU A 99 -16.74 -2.37 -18.46
CA LEU A 99 -16.73 -2.66 -17.04
C LEU A 99 -17.07 -1.42 -16.18
N VAL A 100 -16.55 -0.25 -16.54
CA VAL A 100 -16.90 1.03 -15.89
C VAL A 100 -18.38 1.30 -16.05
N THR A 101 -18.92 1.20 -17.26
CA THR A 101 -20.34 1.45 -17.54
C THR A 101 -21.24 0.49 -16.74
N LEU A 102 -20.92 -0.80 -16.75
CA LEU A 102 -21.64 -1.79 -15.95
C LEU A 102 -21.51 -1.48 -14.45
N GLY A 103 -20.29 -1.16 -13.97
CA GLY A 103 -20.08 -0.78 -12.57
C GLY A 103 -20.90 0.44 -12.15
N MET A 104 -20.99 1.47 -13.00
CA MET A 104 -21.80 2.67 -12.71
C MET A 104 -23.31 2.35 -12.66
N VAL A 105 -23.79 1.46 -13.55
CA VAL A 105 -25.19 0.99 -13.52
C VAL A 105 -25.46 0.19 -12.24
N PHE A 106 -24.55 -0.75 -11.91
CA PHE A 106 -24.67 -1.59 -10.73
C PHE A 106 -24.03 -1.01 -9.46
N ALA A 107 -23.74 0.30 -9.42
CA ALA A 107 -23.17 0.96 -8.26
C ALA A 107 -23.95 0.71 -6.94
N PRO A 108 -25.28 0.70 -6.91
CA PRO A 108 -26.04 0.35 -5.68
C PRO A 108 -25.71 -1.06 -5.19
N ALA A 109 -25.59 -2.05 -6.09
CA ALA A 109 -25.25 -3.42 -5.72
C ALA A 109 -23.80 -3.53 -5.22
N LEU A 110 -22.87 -2.78 -5.83
CA LEU A 110 -21.49 -2.72 -5.37
C LEU A 110 -21.40 -2.12 -3.98
N VAL A 111 -22.05 -0.98 -3.73
CA VAL A 111 -22.06 -0.36 -2.39
C VAL A 111 -22.69 -1.32 -1.37
N ARG A 112 -23.79 -1.99 -1.70
CA ARG A 112 -24.41 -2.98 -0.82
C ARG A 112 -23.51 -4.17 -0.50
N LEU A 113 -22.66 -4.57 -1.43
CA LEU A 113 -21.68 -5.64 -1.23
C LEU A 113 -20.58 -5.23 -0.24
N TYR A 114 -20.08 -3.98 -0.33
CA TYR A 114 -18.99 -3.46 0.50
C TYR A 114 -19.45 -2.89 1.84
N ALA A 115 -20.62 -2.26 1.86
CA ALA A 115 -21.17 -1.57 3.03
C ALA A 115 -22.68 -1.83 3.16
N PRO A 116 -23.11 -3.08 3.45
CA PRO A 116 -24.53 -3.47 3.51
C PRO A 116 -25.30 -2.70 4.58
N GLU A 117 -24.66 -2.32 5.68
CA GLU A 117 -25.30 -1.59 6.78
C GLU A 117 -25.72 -0.15 6.39
N PHE A 118 -25.17 0.44 5.31
CA PHE A 118 -25.70 1.69 4.75
C PHE A 118 -27.10 1.56 4.16
N PHE A 119 -27.59 0.31 3.95
CA PHE A 119 -28.94 0.03 3.46
C PHE A 119 -29.93 -0.29 4.59
N THR A 120 -29.55 0.00 5.84
CA THR A 120 -30.46 -0.09 6.98
C THR A 120 -31.22 1.20 7.19
N THR A 121 -32.42 1.12 7.81
CA THR A 121 -33.28 2.27 8.09
C THR A 121 -32.52 3.32 8.92
N GLY A 122 -32.60 4.59 8.49
CA GLY A 122 -31.95 5.72 9.15
C GLY A 122 -30.58 6.10 8.56
N PHE A 123 -30.11 5.39 7.51
CA PHE A 123 -28.85 5.66 6.82
C PHE A 123 -29.05 5.90 5.32
N GLU A 124 -30.22 6.37 4.93
CA GLU A 124 -30.57 6.63 3.53
C GLU A 124 -29.65 7.68 2.90
N THR A 125 -29.22 8.69 3.67
CA THR A 125 -28.28 9.74 3.22
C THR A 125 -26.90 9.16 2.92
N GLU A 126 -26.37 8.33 3.81
CA GLU A 126 -25.09 7.63 3.63
C GLU A 126 -25.12 6.72 2.42
N GLN A 127 -26.22 5.98 2.24
CA GLN A 127 -26.45 5.12 1.07
C GLN A 127 -26.40 5.95 -0.22
N GLU A 128 -27.15 7.03 -0.31
CA GLU A 128 -27.22 7.88 -1.51
C GLU A 128 -25.86 8.50 -1.83
N ILE A 129 -25.16 9.04 -0.82
CA ILE A 129 -23.83 9.65 -0.98
C ILE A 129 -22.79 8.58 -1.39
N ALA A 130 -22.81 7.39 -0.78
CA ALA A 130 -21.89 6.30 -1.14
C ALA A 130 -22.11 5.83 -2.59
N ILE A 131 -23.36 5.72 -3.03
CA ILE A 131 -23.70 5.37 -4.42
C ILE A 131 -23.25 6.48 -5.37
N ALA A 132 -23.46 7.75 -5.02
CA ALA A 132 -23.03 8.89 -5.83
C ALA A 132 -21.50 8.93 -5.97
N PHE A 133 -20.77 8.86 -4.86
CA PHE A 133 -19.31 8.78 -4.90
C PHE A 133 -18.80 7.58 -5.72
N THR A 134 -19.44 6.41 -5.56
CA THR A 134 -19.08 5.21 -6.34
C THR A 134 -19.22 5.47 -7.83
N ARG A 135 -20.31 6.04 -8.29
CA ARG A 135 -20.52 6.40 -9.70
C ARG A 135 -19.47 7.39 -10.21
N TYR A 136 -19.07 8.38 -9.40
CA TYR A 136 -18.07 9.37 -9.81
C TYR A 136 -16.64 8.83 -9.75
N CYS A 137 -16.35 7.87 -8.88
CA CYS A 137 -15.02 7.27 -8.73
C CYS A 137 -14.76 6.08 -9.68
N LEU A 138 -15.78 5.31 -10.08
CA LEU A 138 -15.60 4.13 -10.95
C LEU A 138 -14.88 4.41 -12.28
N PRO A 139 -15.06 5.57 -12.96
CA PRO A 139 -14.30 5.88 -14.17
C PRO A 139 -12.78 5.88 -13.98
N GLN A 140 -12.28 5.99 -12.75
CA GLN A 140 -10.85 5.83 -12.45
C GLN A 140 -10.27 4.50 -12.96
N ILE A 141 -11.08 3.42 -13.01
CA ILE A 141 -10.64 2.09 -13.50
C ILE A 141 -10.11 2.20 -14.93
N PHE A 142 -10.84 2.91 -15.80
CA PHE A 142 -10.43 3.14 -17.17
C PHE A 142 -9.08 3.85 -17.27
N PHE A 143 -8.93 4.95 -16.53
CA PHE A 143 -7.70 5.76 -16.57
C PHE A 143 -6.51 5.09 -15.87
N LEU A 144 -6.73 4.33 -14.79
CA LEU A 144 -5.69 3.50 -14.17
C LEU A 144 -5.20 2.41 -15.13
N GLY A 145 -6.12 1.76 -15.85
CA GLY A 145 -5.77 0.80 -16.89
C GLY A 145 -4.98 1.44 -18.03
N LEU A 146 -5.44 2.59 -18.52
CA LEU A 146 -4.74 3.36 -19.56
C LEU A 146 -3.34 3.77 -19.11
N PHE A 147 -3.21 4.32 -17.89
CA PHE A 147 -1.94 4.65 -17.25
C PHE A 147 -0.99 3.45 -17.25
N THR A 148 -1.46 2.29 -16.84
CA THR A 148 -0.62 1.08 -16.77
C THR A 148 -0.18 0.64 -18.15
N MET A 149 -1.08 0.59 -19.13
CA MET A 149 -0.74 0.17 -20.49
C MET A 149 0.26 1.12 -21.14
N LEU A 150 0.04 2.44 -21.07
CA LEU A 150 0.97 3.44 -21.58
C LEU A 150 2.32 3.36 -20.87
N GLY A 151 2.30 3.12 -19.56
CA GLY A 151 3.51 2.94 -18.75
C GLY A 151 4.30 1.70 -19.14
N GLN A 152 3.64 0.56 -19.40
CA GLN A 152 4.31 -0.65 -19.85
C GLN A 152 4.88 -0.52 -21.27
N VAL A 153 4.19 0.18 -22.15
CA VAL A 153 4.69 0.51 -23.50
C VAL A 153 5.95 1.38 -23.40
N ALA A 154 5.96 2.39 -22.53
CA ALA A 154 7.14 3.22 -22.29
C ALA A 154 8.30 2.42 -21.67
N ASN A 155 8.02 1.56 -20.69
CA ASN A 155 9.02 0.69 -20.06
C ASN A 155 9.68 -0.27 -21.08
N ALA A 156 8.88 -0.87 -21.94
CA ALA A 156 9.38 -1.80 -22.95
C ALA A 156 10.29 -1.12 -24.00
N ARG A 157 10.14 0.20 -24.18
CA ARG A 157 11.06 1.06 -24.96
C ARG A 157 12.22 1.64 -24.12
N GLY A 158 12.43 1.15 -22.90
CA GLY A 158 13.52 1.58 -22.03
C GLY A 158 13.29 2.90 -21.27
N SER A 159 12.08 3.46 -21.30
CA SER A 159 11.70 4.69 -20.60
C SER A 159 10.99 4.38 -19.28
N PHE A 160 11.74 4.15 -18.22
CA PHE A 160 11.21 3.70 -16.91
C PHE A 160 10.75 4.87 -16.00
N GLY A 161 11.34 6.05 -16.16
CA GLY A 161 11.07 7.21 -15.30
C GLY A 161 9.59 7.64 -15.27
N PRO A 162 8.95 7.86 -16.41
CA PRO A 162 7.60 8.42 -16.47
C PRO A 162 6.54 7.67 -15.66
N LEU A 163 6.64 6.33 -15.60
CA LEU A 163 5.73 5.49 -14.81
C LEU A 163 5.82 5.81 -13.30
N MET A 164 7.03 6.17 -12.81
CA MET A 164 7.25 6.50 -11.40
C MET A 164 6.88 7.96 -11.07
N TRP A 165 6.94 8.87 -12.06
CA TRP A 165 6.65 10.29 -11.86
C TRP A 165 5.18 10.65 -12.08
N ALA A 166 4.45 9.96 -12.95
CA ALA A 166 3.04 10.24 -13.24
C ALA A 166 2.11 10.22 -12.00
N PRO A 167 2.28 9.33 -10.99
CA PRO A 167 1.48 9.39 -9.76
C PRO A 167 1.66 10.68 -8.96
N ILE A 168 2.77 11.41 -9.13
CA ILE A 168 2.96 12.72 -8.49
C ILE A 168 1.93 13.71 -9.02
N ALA A 169 1.66 13.71 -10.32
CA ALA A 169 0.65 14.58 -10.92
C ALA A 169 -0.75 14.33 -10.34
N ASN A 170 -1.13 13.06 -10.15
CA ASN A 170 -2.35 12.67 -9.45
C ASN A 170 -2.39 13.25 -8.02
N ASN A 171 -1.30 13.07 -7.28
CA ASN A 171 -1.24 13.55 -5.91
C ASN A 171 -1.32 15.08 -5.83
N LEU A 172 -0.66 15.82 -6.74
CA LEU A 172 -0.70 17.28 -6.77
C LEU A 172 -2.11 17.81 -7.08
N VAL A 173 -2.81 17.20 -8.04
CA VAL A 173 -4.21 17.54 -8.33
C VAL A 173 -5.10 17.22 -7.11
N GLY A 174 -4.89 16.08 -6.46
CA GLY A 174 -5.61 15.73 -5.23
C GLY A 174 -5.33 16.70 -4.08
N ILE A 175 -4.07 17.10 -3.89
CA ILE A 175 -3.68 18.13 -2.89
C ILE A 175 -4.38 19.46 -3.19
N ALA A 176 -4.41 19.89 -4.45
CA ALA A 176 -5.10 21.11 -4.85
C ALA A 176 -6.62 21.02 -4.62
N LEU A 177 -7.24 19.86 -4.94
CA LEU A 177 -8.65 19.61 -4.73
C LEU A 177 -9.01 19.69 -3.23
N PHE A 178 -8.37 18.84 -2.41
CA PHE A 178 -8.72 18.77 -0.99
C PHE A 178 -8.22 19.97 -0.19
N GLY A 179 -7.09 20.56 -0.55
CA GLY A 179 -6.60 21.80 0.03
C GLY A 179 -7.50 22.99 -0.29
N GLY A 180 -7.95 23.11 -1.53
CA GLY A 180 -8.95 24.11 -1.93
C GLY A 180 -10.28 23.89 -1.21
N PHE A 181 -10.73 22.63 -1.12
CA PHE A 181 -11.97 22.32 -0.39
C PHE A 181 -11.89 22.70 1.09
N LEU A 182 -10.76 22.39 1.74
CA LEU A 182 -10.52 22.79 3.15
C LEU A 182 -10.54 24.32 3.35
N ALA A 183 -10.04 25.08 2.36
CA ALA A 183 -9.99 26.54 2.43
C ALA A 183 -11.38 27.19 2.22
N PHE A 184 -12.23 26.63 1.34
CA PHE A 184 -13.50 27.24 0.95
C PHE A 184 -14.75 26.61 1.60
N SER A 185 -14.64 25.40 2.13
CA SER A 185 -15.74 24.62 2.72
C SER A 185 -15.26 23.82 3.94
N PRO A 186 -14.77 24.49 5.01
CA PRO A 186 -14.33 23.80 6.21
C PRO A 186 -15.52 23.17 6.95
N ASN A 187 -15.27 22.09 7.69
CA ASN A 187 -16.23 21.42 8.60
C ASN A 187 -17.46 20.82 7.88
N VAL A 188 -17.26 20.09 6.81
CA VAL A 188 -18.33 19.36 6.13
C VAL A 188 -18.54 18.00 6.81
N ASP A 189 -19.78 17.68 7.14
CA ASP A 189 -20.19 16.38 7.64
C ASP A 189 -21.29 15.76 6.78
N ILE A 190 -21.78 14.57 7.14
CA ILE A 190 -22.78 13.82 6.37
C ILE A 190 -24.12 14.57 6.27
N SER A 191 -24.46 15.39 7.27
CA SER A 191 -25.72 16.15 7.34
C SER A 191 -25.64 17.49 6.59
N SER A 192 -24.45 18.02 6.38
CA SER A 192 -24.24 19.35 5.80
C SER A 192 -23.71 19.33 4.37
N ILE A 193 -23.19 18.18 3.89
CA ILE A 193 -22.63 18.07 2.55
C ILE A 193 -23.69 18.22 1.47
N THR A 194 -23.43 19.10 0.49
CA THR A 194 -24.31 19.31 -0.64
C THR A 194 -24.00 18.35 -1.80
N SER A 195 -24.99 18.09 -2.65
CA SER A 195 -24.81 17.28 -3.86
C SER A 195 -23.69 17.81 -4.76
N THR A 196 -23.54 19.15 -4.86
CA THR A 196 -22.46 19.78 -5.62
C THR A 196 -21.08 19.47 -5.02
N GLN A 197 -20.96 19.49 -3.70
CA GLN A 197 -19.70 19.14 -3.01
C GLN A 197 -19.35 17.67 -3.22
N VAL A 198 -20.31 16.76 -3.15
CA VAL A 198 -20.13 15.33 -3.48
C VAL A 198 -19.63 15.15 -4.92
N GLN A 199 -20.21 15.90 -5.89
CA GLN A 199 -19.78 15.88 -7.29
C GLN A 199 -18.34 16.39 -7.44
N ILE A 200 -18.00 17.53 -6.83
CA ILE A 200 -16.65 18.11 -6.90
C ILE A 200 -15.62 17.15 -6.32
N LEU A 201 -15.86 16.55 -5.17
CA LEU A 201 -14.96 15.61 -4.53
C LEU A 201 -14.80 14.30 -5.36
N GLY A 202 -15.92 13.73 -5.82
CA GLY A 202 -15.91 12.49 -6.59
C GLY A 202 -15.27 12.65 -7.98
N TRP A 203 -15.75 13.60 -8.78
CA TRP A 203 -15.19 13.88 -10.11
C TRP A 203 -13.78 14.47 -10.04
N GLY A 204 -13.48 15.32 -9.05
CA GLY A 204 -12.14 15.86 -8.84
C GLY A 204 -11.13 14.78 -8.52
N THR A 205 -11.52 13.77 -7.72
CA THR A 205 -10.67 12.60 -7.46
C THR A 205 -10.45 11.78 -8.73
N THR A 206 -11.49 11.57 -9.54
CA THR A 206 -11.35 10.90 -10.84
C THR A 206 -10.47 11.71 -11.79
N PHE A 207 -10.65 13.04 -11.85
CA PHE A 207 -9.82 13.91 -12.66
C PHE A 207 -8.33 13.85 -12.29
N SER A 208 -8.00 13.67 -11.02
CA SER A 208 -6.61 13.47 -10.61
C SER A 208 -5.97 12.24 -11.27
N VAL A 209 -6.75 11.15 -11.42
CA VAL A 209 -6.30 9.92 -12.11
C VAL A 209 -6.26 10.11 -13.63
N VAL A 210 -7.19 10.89 -14.20
CA VAL A 210 -7.14 11.30 -15.62
C VAL A 210 -5.82 12.00 -15.94
N VAL A 211 -5.43 12.99 -15.13
CA VAL A 211 -4.16 13.72 -15.30
C VAL A 211 -2.97 12.77 -15.21
N GLN A 212 -2.97 11.82 -14.26
CA GLN A 212 -1.92 10.80 -14.15
C GLN A 212 -1.76 10.00 -15.45
N ALA A 213 -2.86 9.57 -16.08
CA ALA A 213 -2.81 8.82 -17.32
C ALA A 213 -2.37 9.69 -18.51
N LEU A 214 -2.87 10.92 -18.59
CA LEU A 214 -2.60 11.83 -19.70
C LEU A 214 -1.13 12.30 -19.74
N VAL A 215 -0.46 12.41 -18.60
CA VAL A 215 0.99 12.73 -18.53
C VAL A 215 1.84 11.72 -19.32
N LEU A 216 1.40 10.48 -19.46
CA LEU A 216 2.13 9.45 -20.23
C LEU A 216 1.92 9.56 -21.74
N VAL A 217 0.85 10.19 -22.23
CA VAL A 217 0.56 10.29 -23.67
C VAL A 217 1.68 10.99 -24.45
N PRO A 218 2.16 12.19 -24.05
CA PRO A 218 3.28 12.83 -24.74
C PRO A 218 4.59 12.02 -24.64
N VAL A 219 4.79 11.25 -23.59
CA VAL A 219 5.96 10.37 -23.44
C VAL A 219 5.93 9.28 -24.52
N VAL A 220 4.81 8.56 -24.64
CA VAL A 220 4.65 7.48 -25.64
C VAL A 220 4.79 8.03 -27.05
N LYS A 221 4.22 9.21 -27.34
CA LYS A 221 4.39 9.88 -28.64
C LYS A 221 5.86 10.22 -28.93
N ARG A 222 6.62 10.74 -27.96
CA ARG A 222 8.06 11.04 -28.12
C ARG A 222 8.92 9.80 -28.36
N LEU A 223 8.47 8.63 -27.90
CA LEU A 223 9.15 7.36 -28.17
C LEU A 223 8.86 6.80 -29.58
N GLY A 224 8.15 7.56 -30.41
CA GLY A 224 7.84 7.20 -31.81
C GLY A 224 6.73 6.17 -31.95
N ILE A 225 5.98 5.89 -30.88
CA ILE A 225 4.90 4.88 -30.91
C ILE A 225 3.60 5.54 -31.36
N THR A 226 3.03 5.02 -32.44
CA THR A 226 1.76 5.48 -33.01
C THR A 226 0.64 4.54 -32.61
N ILE A 227 -0.20 4.96 -31.66
CA ILE A 227 -1.36 4.19 -31.22
C ILE A 227 -2.53 4.48 -32.19
N LYS A 228 -2.97 3.45 -32.93
CA LYS A 228 -4.14 3.52 -33.81
C LYS A 228 -5.24 2.61 -33.26
N PRO A 229 -6.51 3.00 -33.30
CA PRO A 229 -7.62 2.12 -32.88
C PRO A 229 -7.64 0.84 -33.71
N LYS A 230 -7.27 -0.29 -33.10
CA LYS A 230 -7.28 -1.62 -33.69
C LYS A 230 -7.76 -2.65 -32.69
N LEU A 231 -8.69 -3.51 -33.06
CA LEU A 231 -9.20 -4.61 -32.24
C LEU A 231 -8.46 -5.92 -32.53
N GLY A 232 -8.26 -6.73 -31.53
CA GLY A 232 -7.73 -8.08 -31.66
C GLY A 232 -6.92 -8.54 -30.47
N LEU A 233 -7.02 -9.84 -30.17
CA LEU A 233 -6.36 -10.51 -29.04
C LEU A 233 -5.41 -11.63 -29.53
N ARG A 234 -4.90 -11.56 -30.78
CA ARG A 234 -4.00 -12.58 -31.32
C ARG A 234 -2.70 -12.63 -30.51
N GLY A 235 -2.29 -13.83 -30.08
CA GLY A 235 -1.04 -14.05 -29.35
C GLY A 235 -1.16 -14.28 -27.85
N LEU A 236 -2.35 -14.13 -27.23
CA LEU A 236 -2.53 -14.16 -25.77
C LEU A 236 -2.57 -15.59 -25.16
N GLY A 237 -2.71 -16.65 -25.99
CA GLY A 237 -3.10 -17.99 -25.51
C GLY A 237 -2.08 -18.76 -24.64
N LYS A 238 -0.77 -18.51 -24.77
CA LYS A 238 0.26 -19.36 -24.14
C LYS A 238 0.59 -19.03 -22.68
N SER A 239 0.20 -17.86 -22.18
CA SER A 239 0.54 -17.39 -20.82
C SER A 239 -0.60 -17.55 -19.80
N PHE A 240 -1.72 -18.13 -20.19
CA PHE A 240 -2.93 -18.20 -19.33
C PHE A 240 -2.76 -19.02 -18.06
N ASN A 241 -1.92 -20.06 -18.05
CA ASN A 241 -1.81 -20.96 -16.90
C ASN A 241 -1.08 -20.29 -15.71
N LEU A 242 0.00 -19.57 -15.97
CA LEU A 242 0.72 -18.82 -14.93
C LEU A 242 -0.10 -17.60 -14.46
N ALA A 243 -0.77 -16.93 -15.39
CA ALA A 243 -1.68 -15.81 -15.12
C ALA A 243 -2.92 -16.26 -14.33
N GLY A 244 -3.42 -17.47 -14.56
CA GLY A 244 -4.59 -18.00 -13.85
C GLY A 244 -4.37 -18.10 -12.34
N TRP A 245 -3.27 -18.68 -11.90
CA TRP A 245 -2.95 -18.76 -10.47
C TRP A 245 -2.67 -17.40 -9.84
N THR A 246 -2.06 -16.49 -10.56
CA THR A 246 -1.86 -15.11 -10.10
C THR A 246 -3.22 -14.40 -9.94
N LEU A 247 -4.16 -14.62 -10.87
CA LEU A 247 -5.51 -14.07 -10.76
C LEU A 247 -6.25 -14.63 -9.55
N VAL A 248 -6.15 -15.95 -9.30
CA VAL A 248 -6.73 -16.59 -8.10
C VAL A 248 -6.14 -16.00 -6.83
N TYR A 249 -4.81 -15.78 -6.78
CA TYR A 249 -4.14 -15.14 -5.66
C TYR A 249 -4.71 -13.73 -5.39
N VAL A 250 -4.82 -12.91 -6.44
CA VAL A 250 -5.37 -11.56 -6.33
C VAL A 250 -6.84 -11.60 -5.92
N LEU A 251 -7.64 -12.49 -6.51
CA LEU A 251 -9.07 -12.63 -6.18
C LEU A 251 -9.28 -12.96 -4.69
N ILE A 252 -8.55 -13.93 -4.15
CA ILE A 252 -8.62 -14.29 -2.73
C ILE A 252 -8.25 -13.09 -1.85
N SER A 253 -7.19 -12.36 -2.23
CA SER A 253 -6.77 -11.15 -1.49
C SER A 253 -7.85 -10.07 -1.50
N GLN A 254 -8.50 -9.84 -2.64
CA GLN A 254 -9.56 -8.83 -2.78
C GLN A 254 -10.84 -9.24 -2.02
N LEU A 255 -11.19 -10.52 -2.00
CA LEU A 255 -12.31 -11.04 -1.20
C LEU A 255 -12.06 -10.86 0.32
N GLY A 256 -10.85 -11.13 0.79
CA GLY A 256 -10.48 -10.87 2.19
C GLY A 256 -10.55 -9.38 2.53
N TYR A 257 -10.07 -8.53 1.62
CA TYR A 257 -10.15 -7.08 1.81
C TYR A 257 -11.60 -6.55 1.79
N LEU A 258 -12.45 -7.09 0.92
CA LEU A 258 -13.90 -6.80 0.91
C LEU A 258 -14.53 -7.04 2.27
N VAL A 259 -14.23 -8.18 2.91
CA VAL A 259 -14.73 -8.48 4.26
C VAL A 259 -14.21 -7.46 5.28
N THR A 260 -12.96 -7.05 5.19
CA THR A 260 -12.42 -6.01 6.07
C THR A 260 -13.19 -4.69 5.93
N VAL A 261 -13.50 -4.26 4.70
CA VAL A 261 -14.32 -3.07 4.44
C VAL A 261 -15.73 -3.24 5.01
N ASN A 262 -16.35 -4.39 4.75
CA ASN A 262 -17.70 -4.71 5.23
C ASN A 262 -17.79 -4.64 6.76
N VAL A 263 -16.89 -5.32 7.46
CA VAL A 263 -16.87 -5.33 8.92
C VAL A 263 -16.57 -3.93 9.49
N ALA A 264 -15.66 -3.19 8.87
CA ALA A 264 -15.32 -1.85 9.33
C ALA A 264 -16.51 -0.88 9.16
N THR A 265 -17.22 -0.91 8.01
CA THR A 265 -18.40 -0.08 7.78
C THR A 265 -19.58 -0.49 8.67
N SER A 266 -19.74 -1.79 8.93
CA SER A 266 -20.73 -2.27 9.90
C SER A 266 -20.46 -1.74 11.31
N ALA A 267 -19.19 -1.73 11.73
CA ALA A 267 -18.81 -1.13 13.01
C ALA A 267 -19.11 0.37 13.07
N ALA A 268 -18.90 1.10 11.97
CA ALA A 268 -19.19 2.53 11.88
C ALA A 268 -20.69 2.81 12.08
N VAL A 269 -21.55 2.11 11.33
CA VAL A 269 -23.01 2.26 11.41
C VAL A 269 -23.53 1.88 12.81
N ARG A 270 -23.11 0.75 13.36
CA ARG A 270 -23.52 0.33 14.72
C ARG A 270 -23.03 1.29 15.80
N SER A 271 -21.83 1.83 15.65
CA SER A 271 -21.31 2.86 16.58
C SER A 271 -22.11 4.16 16.49
N ALA A 272 -22.51 4.57 15.30
CA ALA A 272 -23.37 5.75 15.10
C ALA A 272 -24.77 5.54 15.74
N GLN A 273 -25.36 4.36 15.61
CA GLN A 273 -26.62 3.99 16.27
C GLN A 273 -26.53 4.03 17.80
N GLU A 274 -25.36 3.71 18.37
CA GLU A 274 -25.08 3.81 19.80
C GLU A 274 -24.75 5.26 20.25
N GLY A 275 -24.72 6.23 19.36
CA GLY A 275 -24.40 7.62 19.65
C GLY A 275 -22.89 7.86 19.92
N ILE A 276 -22.02 6.96 19.49
CA ILE A 276 -20.57 7.09 19.64
C ILE A 276 -20.08 8.15 18.65
N LYS A 277 -19.53 9.26 19.19
CA LYS A 277 -19.06 10.41 18.40
C LYS A 277 -17.67 10.21 17.80
N THR A 278 -16.84 9.32 18.35
CA THR A 278 -15.52 9.00 17.81
C THR A 278 -15.65 8.33 16.46
N GLY A 279 -14.88 8.77 15.48
CA GLY A 279 -14.86 8.15 14.16
C GLY A 279 -14.36 6.71 14.22
N VAL A 280 -15.32 5.78 14.21
CA VAL A 280 -15.09 4.32 14.09
C VAL A 280 -15.42 3.92 12.67
N GLY A 281 -14.70 2.98 12.08
CA GLY A 281 -15.07 2.48 10.77
C GLY A 281 -13.90 2.21 9.83
N TYR A 282 -14.18 2.28 8.55
CA TYR A 282 -13.22 1.95 7.50
C TYR A 282 -12.12 3.02 7.34
N THR A 283 -12.46 4.29 7.54
CA THR A 283 -11.53 5.41 7.43
C THR A 283 -10.36 5.30 8.41
N PRO A 284 -10.56 5.17 9.74
CA PRO A 284 -9.45 5.02 10.67
C PRO A 284 -8.61 3.77 10.40
N TYR A 285 -9.21 2.66 9.95
CA TYR A 285 -8.45 1.48 9.53
C TYR A 285 -7.55 1.79 8.32
N THR A 286 -8.09 2.43 7.30
CA THR A 286 -7.37 2.75 6.07
C THR A 286 -6.16 3.65 6.33
N TYR A 287 -6.32 4.68 7.14
CA TYR A 287 -5.23 5.62 7.42
C TYR A 287 -4.20 5.08 8.42
N ALA A 288 -4.62 4.28 9.38
CA ALA A 288 -3.70 3.52 10.22
C ALA A 288 -2.85 2.54 9.39
N TYR A 289 -3.50 1.79 8.49
CA TYR A 289 -2.82 0.88 7.57
C TYR A 289 -1.86 1.63 6.63
N PHE A 290 -2.25 2.81 6.15
CA PHE A 290 -1.40 3.65 5.30
C PHE A 290 -0.13 4.10 6.02
N VAL A 291 -0.23 4.53 7.30
CA VAL A 291 0.94 4.87 8.12
C VAL A 291 1.81 3.64 8.37
N MET A 292 1.21 2.49 8.69
CA MET A 292 1.94 1.22 8.89
C MET A 292 2.74 0.83 7.65
N LEU A 293 2.23 1.10 6.45
CA LEU A 293 2.92 0.76 5.19
C LEU A 293 4.14 1.64 4.88
N LEU A 294 4.39 2.76 5.56
CA LEU A 294 5.51 3.65 5.26
C LEU A 294 6.87 2.94 5.38
N PRO A 295 7.26 2.36 6.54
CA PRO A 295 8.54 1.67 6.66
C PRO A 295 8.64 0.45 5.74
N TYR A 296 7.54 -0.28 5.55
CA TYR A 296 7.45 -1.39 4.62
C TYR A 296 7.73 -0.95 3.17
N SER A 297 7.08 0.11 2.70
CA SER A 297 7.18 0.56 1.31
C SER A 297 8.56 1.11 0.95
N ILE A 298 9.27 1.67 1.92
CA ILE A 298 10.62 2.22 1.72
C ILE A 298 11.66 1.11 1.70
N VAL A 299 11.60 0.19 2.67
CA VAL A 299 12.69 -0.78 2.91
C VAL A 299 12.38 -2.13 2.27
N THR A 300 11.23 -2.74 2.60
CA THR A 300 10.92 -4.10 2.15
C THR A 300 10.80 -4.17 0.62
N ILE A 301 10.11 -3.20 0.00
CA ILE A 301 9.96 -3.17 -1.46
C ILE A 301 11.32 -2.94 -2.14
N SER A 302 12.17 -2.06 -1.60
CA SER A 302 13.50 -1.79 -2.15
C SER A 302 14.38 -3.04 -2.13
N ILE A 303 14.41 -3.76 -1.00
CA ILE A 303 15.17 -5.01 -0.86
C ILE A 303 14.63 -6.07 -1.83
N ILE A 304 13.32 -6.26 -1.89
CA ILE A 304 12.67 -7.21 -2.79
C ILE A 304 13.03 -6.94 -4.25
N THR A 305 12.95 -5.70 -4.68
CA THR A 305 13.25 -5.30 -6.06
C THR A 305 14.71 -5.57 -6.41
N ALA A 306 15.62 -5.38 -5.45
CA ALA A 306 17.04 -5.60 -5.65
C ALA A 306 17.41 -7.11 -5.71
N ILE A 307 16.77 -7.95 -4.87
CA ILE A 307 17.15 -9.36 -4.77
C ILE A 307 16.45 -10.26 -5.79
N LEU A 308 15.23 -9.90 -6.25
CA LEU A 308 14.41 -10.78 -7.09
C LEU A 308 15.11 -11.26 -8.36
N PRO A 309 15.76 -10.41 -9.18
CA PRO A 309 16.47 -10.89 -10.37
C PRO A 309 17.60 -11.86 -10.03
N HIS A 310 18.31 -11.62 -8.93
CA HIS A 310 19.41 -12.45 -8.49
C HIS A 310 18.94 -13.83 -8.00
N ILE A 311 17.91 -13.88 -7.14
CA ILE A 311 17.37 -15.16 -6.66
C ILE A 311 16.72 -15.97 -7.77
N SER A 312 16.08 -15.31 -8.77
CA SER A 312 15.52 -15.99 -9.93
C SER A 312 16.61 -16.67 -10.77
N LYS A 313 17.73 -15.98 -11.00
CA LYS A 313 18.89 -16.58 -11.69
C LYS A 313 19.45 -17.79 -10.91
N LEU A 314 19.66 -17.65 -9.60
CA LEU A 314 20.13 -18.74 -8.74
C LEU A 314 19.17 -19.94 -8.75
N ALA A 315 17.86 -19.68 -8.77
CA ALA A 315 16.85 -20.74 -8.85
C ALA A 315 16.91 -21.49 -10.18
N LEU A 316 17.07 -20.76 -11.31
CA LEU A 316 17.26 -21.36 -12.65
C LEU A 316 18.56 -22.20 -12.73
N ASP A 317 19.64 -21.74 -12.09
CA ASP A 317 20.92 -22.45 -12.01
C ASP A 317 20.87 -23.66 -11.03
N GLY A 318 19.72 -23.93 -10.38
CA GLY A 318 19.55 -25.03 -9.41
C GLY A 318 20.22 -24.80 -8.06
N LYS A 319 20.74 -23.60 -7.77
CA LYS A 319 21.51 -23.24 -6.57
C LYS A 319 20.62 -22.91 -5.37
N ARG A 320 19.86 -23.90 -4.90
CA ARG A 320 18.84 -23.76 -3.84
C ARG A 320 19.38 -23.21 -2.53
N ASP A 321 20.59 -23.59 -2.13
CA ASP A 321 21.22 -23.12 -0.88
C ASP A 321 21.59 -21.63 -0.96
N GLU A 322 22.04 -21.17 -2.15
CA GLU A 322 22.31 -19.75 -2.37
C GLU A 322 21.01 -18.91 -2.35
N VAL A 323 19.91 -19.41 -2.96
CA VAL A 323 18.58 -18.79 -2.86
C VAL A 323 18.14 -18.66 -1.40
N LYS A 324 18.28 -19.74 -0.63
CA LYS A 324 18.00 -19.79 0.81
C LYS A 324 18.79 -18.72 1.58
N ALA A 325 20.10 -18.65 1.36
CA ALA A 325 20.97 -17.67 2.03
C ALA A 325 20.57 -16.23 1.70
N GLN A 326 20.19 -15.93 0.44
CA GLN A 326 19.71 -14.60 0.04
C GLN A 326 18.38 -14.25 0.68
N LEU A 327 17.44 -15.18 0.78
CA LEU A 327 16.16 -14.96 1.46
C LEU A 327 16.36 -14.67 2.95
N VAL A 328 17.19 -15.46 3.65
CA VAL A 328 17.51 -15.24 5.07
C VAL A 328 18.17 -13.88 5.27
N ARG A 329 19.13 -13.52 4.40
CA ARG A 329 19.78 -12.20 4.44
C ARG A 329 18.77 -11.05 4.24
N ALA A 330 17.84 -11.19 3.30
CA ALA A 330 16.80 -10.20 3.07
C ALA A 330 15.86 -10.04 4.28
N ILE A 331 15.45 -11.15 4.90
CA ILE A 331 14.62 -11.16 6.12
C ILE A 331 15.37 -10.43 7.25
N ARG A 332 16.65 -10.70 7.44
CA ARG A 332 17.49 -10.04 8.44
C ARG A 332 17.57 -8.53 8.21
N LEU A 333 17.81 -8.09 6.97
CA LEU A 333 17.90 -6.68 6.61
C LEU A 333 16.58 -5.93 6.81
N VAL A 334 15.46 -6.53 6.42
CA VAL A 334 14.12 -5.93 6.59
C VAL A 334 13.80 -5.78 8.08
N GLY A 335 14.18 -6.74 8.91
CA GLY A 335 13.98 -6.69 10.36
C GLY A 335 14.60 -5.46 11.03
N VAL A 336 15.76 -4.97 10.55
CA VAL A 336 16.45 -3.80 11.12
C VAL A 336 15.57 -2.53 11.16
N ILE A 337 14.65 -2.40 10.21
CA ILE A 337 13.74 -1.24 10.13
C ILE A 337 12.33 -1.61 10.60
N THR A 338 11.81 -2.78 10.20
CA THR A 338 10.40 -3.12 10.51
C THR A 338 10.18 -3.43 11.98
N VAL A 339 11.17 -4.03 12.68
CA VAL A 339 11.04 -4.31 14.11
C VAL A 339 10.98 -3.03 14.95
N PRO A 340 11.95 -2.08 14.85
CA PRO A 340 11.84 -0.82 15.62
C PRO A 340 10.62 0.01 15.20
N SER A 341 10.21 -0.02 13.92
CA SER A 341 8.98 0.66 13.48
C SER A 341 7.73 0.04 14.13
N ALA A 342 7.67 -1.29 14.23
CA ALA A 342 6.56 -1.97 14.91
C ALA A 342 6.50 -1.59 16.40
N VAL A 343 7.64 -1.55 17.09
CA VAL A 343 7.71 -1.12 18.49
C VAL A 343 7.32 0.35 18.64
N ALA A 344 7.77 1.23 17.72
CA ALA A 344 7.39 2.64 17.71
C ALA A 344 5.88 2.83 17.52
N PHE A 345 5.27 2.12 16.56
CA PHE A 345 3.83 2.18 16.32
C PHE A 345 3.02 1.61 17.49
N LEU A 346 3.52 0.56 18.14
CA LEU A 346 2.88 -0.02 19.32
C LEU A 346 2.78 0.98 20.47
N PHE A 347 3.88 1.62 20.83
CA PHE A 347 3.92 2.52 21.99
C PHE A 347 3.49 3.95 21.68
N PHE A 348 3.87 4.46 20.51
CA PHE A 348 3.64 5.86 20.15
C PHE A 348 2.56 6.04 19.09
N GLY A 349 1.82 4.98 18.69
CA GLY A 349 0.77 5.05 17.69
C GLY A 349 -0.17 6.25 17.86
N PRO A 350 -0.81 6.44 19.04
CA PRO A 350 -1.66 7.60 19.30
C PRO A 350 -0.95 8.95 19.19
N LEU A 351 0.30 9.08 19.67
CA LEU A 351 1.08 10.30 19.57
C LEU A 351 1.46 10.62 18.10
N ILE A 352 1.84 9.59 17.35
CA ILE A 352 2.16 9.70 15.92
C ILE A 352 0.94 10.20 15.13
N THR A 353 -0.21 9.58 15.30
CA THR A 353 -1.41 9.94 14.55
C THR A 353 -2.00 11.28 14.94
N GLN A 354 -1.93 11.67 16.22
CA GLN A 354 -2.31 13.02 16.67
C GLN A 354 -1.42 14.10 16.07
N SER A 355 -0.15 13.81 15.85
CA SER A 355 0.80 14.74 15.24
C SER A 355 0.67 14.83 13.72
N ILE A 356 0.21 13.75 13.07
CA ILE A 356 0.02 13.69 11.62
C ILE A 356 -1.35 14.24 11.21
N PHE A 357 -2.42 13.78 11.85
CA PHE A 357 -3.80 14.12 11.48
C PHE A 357 -4.33 15.30 12.29
N ILE A 358 -3.74 16.47 12.06
CA ILE A 358 -4.06 17.71 12.80
C ILE A 358 -5.40 18.33 12.45
N GLY A 359 -5.99 17.98 11.29
CA GLY A 359 -7.25 18.55 10.77
C GLY A 359 -8.53 17.93 11.35
N ILE A 360 -8.45 16.94 12.25
CA ILE A 360 -9.60 16.22 12.84
C ILE A 360 -9.58 16.31 14.37
N PRO A 361 -10.67 15.97 15.08
CA PRO A 361 -10.71 15.92 16.54
C PRO A 361 -9.57 15.06 17.13
N THR A 362 -9.08 15.44 18.31
CA THR A 362 -7.95 14.75 18.98
C THR A 362 -8.31 13.30 19.29
N GLU A 363 -9.54 13.01 19.70
CA GLU A 363 -10.02 11.65 19.99
C GLU A 363 -10.00 10.77 18.74
N ASP A 364 -10.40 11.29 17.58
CA ASP A 364 -10.41 10.57 16.32
C ASP A 364 -8.99 10.26 15.86
N SER A 365 -8.09 11.25 15.92
CA SER A 365 -6.67 11.02 15.60
C SER A 365 -6.01 10.03 16.55
N ARG A 366 -6.38 10.03 17.85
CA ARG A 366 -5.95 9.04 18.84
C ARG A 366 -6.48 7.66 18.52
N TYR A 367 -7.73 7.56 18.08
CA TYR A 367 -8.35 6.29 17.69
C TYR A 367 -7.65 5.64 16.49
N ILE A 368 -7.29 6.42 15.45
CA ILE A 368 -6.43 5.94 14.36
C ILE A 368 -5.13 5.35 14.94
N GLY A 369 -4.57 5.95 15.98
CA GLY A 369 -3.37 5.48 16.66
C GLY A 369 -3.55 4.12 17.35
N TYR A 370 -4.70 3.86 17.95
CA TYR A 370 -5.00 2.54 18.52
C TYR A 370 -5.07 1.45 17.45
N VAL A 371 -5.67 1.77 16.30
CA VAL A 371 -5.69 0.85 15.14
C VAL A 371 -4.27 0.62 14.62
N LEU A 372 -3.44 1.68 14.53
CA LEU A 372 -2.03 1.58 14.13
C LEU A 372 -1.24 0.68 15.10
N SER A 373 -1.45 0.83 16.41
CA SER A 373 -0.82 -0.01 17.43
C SER A 373 -1.24 -1.48 17.27
N ALA A 374 -2.49 -1.76 16.95
CA ALA A 374 -2.95 -3.12 16.69
C ALA A 374 -2.36 -3.73 15.41
N LEU A 375 -2.21 -2.95 14.35
CA LEU A 375 -1.58 -3.35 13.09
C LEU A 375 -0.08 -3.60 13.23
N SER A 376 0.58 -2.94 14.17
CA SER A 376 2.04 -2.98 14.35
C SER A 376 2.57 -4.38 14.65
N PHE A 377 1.81 -5.21 15.37
CA PHE A 377 2.17 -6.60 15.65
C PHE A 377 2.31 -7.43 14.36
N GLY A 378 1.55 -7.09 13.32
CA GLY A 378 1.58 -7.77 12.02
C GLY A 378 2.67 -7.27 11.07
N LEU A 379 3.21 -6.07 11.27
CA LEU A 379 4.13 -5.42 10.32
C LEU A 379 5.35 -6.28 9.98
N VAL A 380 5.97 -6.88 10.97
CA VAL A 380 7.17 -7.72 10.79
C VAL A 380 6.80 -9.00 10.02
N ALA A 381 5.75 -9.70 10.46
CA ALA A 381 5.27 -10.93 9.82
C ALA A 381 4.82 -10.69 8.37
N PHE A 382 4.10 -9.59 8.11
CA PHE A 382 3.71 -9.14 6.79
C PHE A 382 4.92 -8.90 5.87
N SER A 383 5.94 -8.20 6.37
CA SER A 383 7.15 -7.88 5.61
C SER A 383 7.96 -9.13 5.28
N ILE A 384 8.13 -10.05 6.24
CA ILE A 384 8.82 -11.33 6.03
C ILE A 384 8.05 -12.19 5.03
N ASN A 385 6.72 -12.29 5.17
CA ASN A 385 5.88 -13.09 4.29
C ASN A 385 6.04 -12.65 2.82
N LEU A 386 6.10 -11.34 2.57
CA LEU A 386 6.29 -10.84 1.23
C LEU A 386 7.66 -11.21 0.62
N ILE A 387 8.72 -11.26 1.43
CA ILE A 387 10.03 -11.76 0.98
C ILE A 387 9.94 -13.25 0.62
N LEU A 388 9.27 -14.05 1.45
CA LEU A 388 9.09 -15.48 1.20
C LEU A 388 8.29 -15.76 -0.07
N ILE A 389 7.26 -14.93 -0.36
CA ILE A 389 6.49 -14.99 -1.62
C ILE A 389 7.41 -14.76 -2.82
N ARG A 390 8.46 -13.92 -2.73
CA ARG A 390 9.45 -13.78 -3.80
C ARG A 390 10.28 -15.03 -4.02
N GLY A 391 10.47 -15.83 -2.97
CA GLY A 391 11.05 -17.16 -3.09
C GLY A 391 10.23 -18.06 -4.03
N PHE A 392 8.90 -18.13 -3.85
CA PHE A 392 8.03 -18.87 -4.77
C PHE A 392 8.09 -18.30 -6.19
N ASN A 393 8.09 -16.96 -6.33
CA ASN A 393 8.17 -16.32 -7.65
C ASN A 393 9.49 -16.67 -8.38
N ALA A 394 10.60 -16.81 -7.65
CA ALA A 394 11.89 -17.21 -8.22
C ALA A 394 11.87 -18.64 -8.78
N PHE A 395 11.05 -19.52 -8.23
CA PHE A 395 10.82 -20.89 -8.71
C PHE A 395 9.58 -21.00 -9.62
N GLU A 396 8.97 -19.89 -10.02
CA GLU A 396 7.73 -19.82 -10.84
C GLU A 396 6.53 -20.59 -10.23
N ASP A 397 6.56 -20.87 -8.90
CA ASP A 397 5.50 -21.59 -8.20
C ASP A 397 4.43 -20.64 -7.65
N THR A 398 3.59 -20.12 -8.54
CA THR A 398 2.45 -19.27 -8.16
C THR A 398 1.32 -20.06 -7.49
N LYS A 399 1.22 -21.37 -7.78
CA LYS A 399 0.18 -22.24 -7.20
C LYS A 399 0.33 -22.40 -5.69
N THR A 400 1.54 -22.65 -5.21
CA THR A 400 1.78 -22.88 -3.77
C THR A 400 1.60 -21.58 -2.97
N GLN A 401 1.94 -20.42 -3.53
CA GLN A 401 1.70 -19.15 -2.83
C GLN A 401 0.19 -18.84 -2.65
N VAL A 402 -0.69 -19.38 -3.53
CA VAL A 402 -2.15 -19.26 -3.35
C VAL A 402 -2.62 -19.91 -2.05
N VAL A 403 -2.03 -21.05 -1.65
CA VAL A 403 -2.37 -21.71 -0.38
C VAL A 403 -2.03 -20.80 0.81
N SER A 404 -0.89 -20.13 0.78
CA SER A 404 -0.49 -19.20 1.84
C SER A 404 -1.48 -18.04 1.99
N ILE A 405 -1.80 -17.35 0.87
CA ILE A 405 -2.71 -16.21 0.92
C ILE A 405 -4.15 -16.63 1.28
N PHE A 406 -4.57 -17.84 0.91
CA PHE A 406 -5.86 -18.39 1.28
C PHE A 406 -5.97 -18.58 2.81
N VAL A 407 -4.95 -19.18 3.43
CA VAL A 407 -4.93 -19.36 4.91
C VAL A 407 -4.92 -18.00 5.62
N ILE A 408 -4.11 -17.04 5.15
CA ILE A 408 -4.06 -15.69 5.71
C ILE A 408 -5.47 -15.07 5.69
N ASN A 409 -6.15 -15.11 4.53
CA ASN A 409 -7.46 -14.48 4.39
C ASN A 409 -8.56 -15.21 5.17
N ILE A 410 -8.55 -16.55 5.24
CA ILE A 410 -9.52 -17.27 6.08
C ILE A 410 -9.39 -16.84 7.55
N ILE A 411 -8.17 -16.76 8.07
CA ILE A 411 -7.97 -16.36 9.46
C ILE A 411 -8.38 -14.89 9.65
N ALA A 412 -8.01 -14.00 8.73
CA ALA A 412 -8.40 -12.61 8.79
C ALA A 412 -9.92 -12.45 8.79
N VAL A 413 -10.63 -13.15 7.90
CA VAL A 413 -12.09 -13.14 7.80
C VAL A 413 -12.74 -13.70 9.08
N ALA A 414 -12.29 -14.85 9.55
CA ALA A 414 -12.83 -15.48 10.76
C ALA A 414 -12.67 -14.56 11.99
N MET A 415 -11.48 -13.98 12.16
CA MET A 415 -11.21 -13.03 13.26
C MET A 415 -11.97 -11.71 13.10
N SER A 416 -12.16 -11.21 11.88
CA SER A 416 -12.92 -9.99 11.64
C SER A 416 -14.37 -10.14 12.09
N TYR A 417 -15.03 -11.24 11.72
CA TYR A 417 -16.38 -11.52 12.20
C TYR A 417 -16.42 -11.86 13.69
N PHE A 418 -15.42 -12.58 14.21
CA PHE A 418 -15.32 -12.80 15.66
C PHE A 418 -15.31 -11.46 16.41
N PHE A 419 -14.49 -10.50 16.01
CA PHE A 419 -14.46 -9.20 16.65
C PHE A 419 -15.73 -8.37 16.43
N LEU A 420 -16.40 -8.48 15.28
CA LEU A 420 -17.67 -7.80 15.02
C LEU A 420 -18.80 -8.25 15.98
N TYR A 421 -18.80 -9.52 16.37
CA TYR A 421 -19.86 -10.07 17.23
C TYR A 421 -19.52 -10.08 18.72
N PHE A 422 -18.24 -10.10 19.09
CA PHE A 422 -17.82 -10.25 20.48
C PHE A 422 -17.21 -8.99 21.11
N LEU A 423 -16.77 -8.01 20.32
CA LEU A 423 -16.29 -6.73 20.84
C LEU A 423 -17.41 -5.67 20.86
N LYS A 424 -17.25 -4.66 21.73
CA LYS A 424 -18.04 -3.43 21.64
C LYS A 424 -17.76 -2.75 20.31
N ASN A 425 -18.78 -2.15 19.67
CA ASN A 425 -18.68 -1.58 18.32
C ASN A 425 -17.50 -0.61 18.16
N GLN A 426 -17.22 0.22 19.16
CA GLN A 426 -16.08 1.14 19.18
C GLN A 426 -14.69 0.47 19.08
N TRP A 427 -14.55 -0.81 19.39
CA TRP A 427 -13.27 -1.52 19.35
C TRP A 427 -13.12 -2.49 18.17
N VAL A 428 -14.16 -2.65 17.37
CA VAL A 428 -14.14 -3.57 16.22
C VAL A 428 -13.05 -3.20 15.21
N THR A 429 -12.90 -1.91 14.90
CA THR A 429 -11.86 -1.45 13.95
C THR A 429 -10.44 -1.70 14.48
N VAL A 430 -10.23 -1.57 15.79
CA VAL A 430 -8.96 -1.97 16.43
C VAL A 430 -8.79 -3.50 16.34
N GLY A 431 -9.86 -4.26 16.55
CA GLY A 431 -9.92 -5.71 16.35
C GLY A 431 -9.51 -6.13 14.93
N LEU A 432 -9.91 -5.38 13.90
CA LEU A 432 -9.45 -5.62 12.51
C LEU A 432 -7.92 -5.48 12.38
N GLY A 433 -7.30 -4.55 13.09
CA GLY A 433 -5.83 -4.44 13.17
C GLY A 433 -5.20 -5.68 13.81
N VAL A 434 -5.82 -6.23 14.86
CA VAL A 434 -5.39 -7.50 15.48
C VAL A 434 -5.62 -8.67 14.53
N ALA A 435 -6.77 -8.74 13.83
CA ALA A 435 -7.08 -9.79 12.85
C ALA A 435 -6.01 -9.83 11.74
N PHE A 436 -5.63 -8.66 11.19
CA PHE A 436 -4.52 -8.53 10.25
C PHE A 436 -3.23 -9.10 10.84
N SER A 437 -2.87 -8.69 12.05
CA SER A 437 -1.62 -9.07 12.70
C SER A 437 -1.51 -10.58 12.92
N VAL A 438 -2.57 -11.19 13.48
CA VAL A 438 -2.61 -12.64 13.73
C VAL A 438 -2.63 -13.43 12.43
N SER A 439 -3.40 -12.99 11.42
CA SER A 439 -3.48 -13.69 10.14
C SER A 439 -2.12 -13.76 9.43
N TYR A 440 -1.35 -12.66 9.42
CA TYR A 440 -0.01 -12.66 8.84
C TYR A 440 1.01 -13.40 9.70
N LEU A 441 0.87 -13.40 11.03
CA LEU A 441 1.72 -14.21 11.90
C LEU A 441 1.53 -15.71 11.63
N VAL A 442 0.29 -16.20 11.59
CA VAL A 442 0.00 -17.60 11.25
C VAL A 442 0.41 -17.90 9.79
N GLY A 443 0.09 -16.99 8.87
CA GLY A 443 0.49 -17.09 7.47
C GLY A 443 2.01 -17.21 7.28
N LEU A 444 2.81 -16.55 8.11
CA LEU A 444 4.27 -16.66 8.09
C LEU A 444 4.71 -18.12 8.33
N PHE A 445 4.15 -18.80 9.33
CA PHE A 445 4.50 -20.20 9.61
C PHE A 445 4.07 -21.14 8.46
N VAL A 446 2.90 -20.90 7.89
CA VAL A 446 2.41 -21.65 6.71
C VAL A 446 3.33 -21.44 5.51
N THR A 447 3.68 -20.18 5.22
CA THR A 447 4.55 -19.84 4.08
C THR A 447 5.94 -20.43 4.22
N LEU A 448 6.52 -20.40 5.43
CA LEU A 448 7.80 -21.04 5.75
C LEU A 448 7.72 -22.57 5.53
N GLY A 449 6.62 -23.20 5.98
CA GLY A 449 6.40 -24.62 5.79
C GLY A 449 6.28 -25.03 4.32
N LEU A 450 5.57 -24.24 3.53
CA LEU A 450 5.37 -24.49 2.10
C LEU A 450 6.68 -24.26 1.30
N LEU A 451 7.43 -23.19 1.60
CA LEU A 451 8.67 -22.84 0.88
C LEU A 451 9.79 -23.87 1.12
N LYS A 452 9.72 -24.66 2.22
CA LYS A 452 10.65 -25.75 2.51
C LYS A 452 10.79 -26.75 1.35
N LYS A 453 9.78 -26.94 0.52
CA LYS A 453 9.83 -27.84 -0.64
C LYS A 453 10.84 -27.38 -1.70
N HIS A 454 11.09 -26.07 -1.82
CA HIS A 454 11.98 -25.47 -2.82
C HIS A 454 13.41 -25.27 -2.29
N VAL A 455 13.54 -24.74 -1.07
CA VAL A 455 14.85 -24.32 -0.52
C VAL A 455 15.31 -25.14 0.70
N GLY A 456 14.58 -26.21 1.04
CA GLY A 456 14.85 -26.96 2.26
C GLY A 456 14.41 -26.20 3.53
N LYS A 457 14.83 -26.69 4.70
CA LYS A 457 14.55 -26.00 5.98
C LYS A 457 15.32 -24.69 6.03
N LEU A 458 14.60 -23.57 6.14
CA LEU A 458 15.20 -22.27 6.45
C LEU A 458 15.76 -22.31 7.88
N ALA A 459 16.89 -21.66 8.09
CA ALA A 459 17.53 -21.54 9.41
C ALA A 459 16.73 -20.51 10.28
N ILE A 460 15.53 -20.93 10.72
CA ILE A 460 14.62 -20.07 11.48
C ILE A 460 15.29 -19.52 12.74
N SER A 461 16.11 -20.34 13.40
CA SER A 461 16.85 -19.93 14.60
C SER A 461 17.75 -18.72 14.38
N GLU A 462 18.40 -18.62 13.20
CA GLU A 462 19.32 -17.53 12.90
C GLU A 462 18.59 -16.18 12.76
N PHE A 463 17.55 -16.12 11.93
CA PHE A 463 16.83 -14.85 11.78
C PHE A 463 15.92 -14.54 12.97
N LEU A 464 15.39 -15.55 13.68
CA LEU A 464 14.61 -15.35 14.89
C LEU A 464 15.48 -14.78 16.02
N ALA A 465 16.67 -15.32 16.24
CA ALA A 465 17.61 -14.77 17.23
C ALA A 465 17.95 -13.31 16.95
N GLN A 466 18.17 -12.95 15.68
CA GLN A 466 18.39 -11.57 15.29
C GLN A 466 17.16 -10.69 15.53
N HIS A 467 15.95 -11.15 15.16
CA HIS A 467 14.72 -10.39 15.43
C HIS A 467 14.46 -10.19 16.93
N ILE A 468 14.79 -11.17 17.78
CA ILE A 468 14.74 -11.03 19.23
C ILE A 468 15.74 -9.97 19.71
N ARG A 469 16.98 -9.95 19.18
CA ARG A 469 17.96 -8.90 19.50
C ARG A 469 17.45 -7.51 19.09
N LEU A 470 16.89 -7.39 17.87
CA LEU A 470 16.30 -6.14 17.38
C LEU A 470 15.13 -5.69 18.25
N LEU A 471 14.26 -6.63 18.65
CA LEU A 471 13.14 -6.35 19.56
C LEU A 471 13.64 -5.87 20.93
N SER A 472 14.60 -6.58 21.51
CA SER A 472 15.20 -6.18 22.81
C SER A 472 15.84 -4.80 22.73
N ALA A 473 16.61 -4.52 21.66
CA ALA A 473 17.21 -3.21 21.44
C ALA A 473 16.16 -2.10 21.31
N SER A 474 15.07 -2.37 20.57
CA SER A 474 13.97 -1.42 20.36
C SER A 474 13.22 -1.16 21.67
N LEU A 475 12.94 -2.20 22.46
CA LEU A 475 12.29 -2.07 23.76
C LEU A 475 13.16 -1.28 24.75
N LEU A 476 14.46 -1.58 24.84
CA LEU A 476 15.39 -0.84 25.72
C LEU A 476 15.45 0.64 25.34
N ALA A 477 15.42 0.98 24.06
CA ALA A 477 15.46 2.37 23.62
C ALA A 477 14.12 3.11 23.81
N MET A 478 12.98 2.44 23.57
CA MET A 478 11.68 3.10 23.43
C MET A 478 10.80 3.01 24.69
N LEU A 479 10.95 1.98 25.53
CA LEU A 479 10.12 1.82 26.73
C LEU A 479 10.31 2.96 27.75
N PRO A 480 11.56 3.42 28.04
CA PRO A 480 11.75 4.59 28.91
C PRO A 480 11.12 5.87 28.33
N LEU A 481 11.21 6.05 27.00
CA LEU A 481 10.61 7.19 26.32
C LEU A 481 9.07 7.13 26.36
N TYR A 482 8.50 5.93 26.24
CA TYR A 482 7.06 5.75 26.41
C TYR A 482 6.60 6.11 27.83
N ALA A 483 7.34 5.70 28.86
CA ALA A 483 7.06 6.12 30.22
C ALA A 483 7.14 7.65 30.38
N LEU A 484 8.14 8.28 29.76
CA LEU A 484 8.29 9.74 29.75
C LEU A 484 7.11 10.43 29.05
N THR A 485 6.65 9.95 27.89
CA THR A 485 5.48 10.54 27.20
C THR A 485 4.20 10.39 28.02
N LYS A 486 4.05 9.28 28.75
CA LYS A 486 2.93 9.11 29.70
C LYS A 486 3.01 10.11 30.87
N TYR A 487 4.18 10.31 31.40
CA TYR A 487 4.41 11.31 32.45
C TYR A 487 4.12 12.73 31.96
N ILE A 488 4.64 13.11 30.75
CA ILE A 488 4.34 14.41 30.12
C ILE A 488 2.83 14.58 29.91
N SER A 489 2.14 13.54 29.44
CA SER A 489 0.69 13.59 29.25
C SER A 489 -0.10 13.74 30.55
N TRP A 490 0.44 13.24 31.67
CA TRP A 490 -0.15 13.42 32.99
C TRP A 490 0.10 14.82 33.58
N VAL A 491 1.32 15.38 33.41
CA VAL A 491 1.70 16.71 33.95
C VAL A 491 1.12 17.84 33.09
N ALA A 492 1.05 17.66 31.76
CA ALA A 492 0.57 18.65 30.81
C ALA A 492 -0.56 18.06 29.90
N PRO A 493 -1.75 17.79 30.48
CA PRO A 493 -2.87 17.20 29.75
C PRO A 493 -3.34 18.10 28.59
N ASP A 494 -3.31 19.42 28.79
CA ASP A 494 -3.79 20.44 27.84
C ASP A 494 -2.73 20.91 26.85
N MET A 495 -1.65 20.12 26.66
CA MET A 495 -0.61 20.44 25.69
C MET A 495 -1.21 20.61 24.29
N THR A 496 -0.83 21.71 23.62
CA THR A 496 -1.28 22.01 22.27
C THR A 496 -0.81 20.95 21.27
N ARG A 497 -1.48 20.85 20.12
CA ARG A 497 -1.07 19.92 19.07
C ARG A 497 0.35 20.16 18.56
N ALA A 498 0.75 21.43 18.46
CA ALA A 498 2.13 21.78 18.11
C ALA A 498 3.12 21.28 19.18
N GLY A 499 2.76 21.37 20.47
CA GLY A 499 3.54 20.79 21.57
C GLY A 499 3.65 19.27 21.46
N ARG A 500 2.55 18.56 21.16
CA ARG A 500 2.55 17.10 20.93
C ARG A 500 3.40 16.70 19.72
N ALA A 501 3.37 17.49 18.64
CA ALA A 501 4.23 17.25 17.48
C ALA A 501 5.71 17.47 17.83
N GLY A 502 6.04 18.48 18.62
CA GLY A 502 7.39 18.70 19.16
C GLY A 502 7.85 17.56 20.06
N GLU A 503 6.98 17.08 20.98
CA GLU A 503 7.21 15.91 21.82
C GLU A 503 7.52 14.68 20.96
N LEU A 504 6.70 14.40 19.93
CA LEU A 504 6.92 13.29 19.00
C LEU A 504 8.29 13.40 18.32
N LEU A 505 8.61 14.57 17.76
CA LEU A 505 9.89 14.78 17.07
C LEU A 505 11.08 14.47 17.98
N LEU A 506 11.06 15.01 19.21
CA LEU A 506 12.11 14.76 20.19
C LEU A 506 12.21 13.27 20.55
N VAL A 507 11.06 12.64 20.84
CA VAL A 507 10.99 11.21 21.16
C VAL A 507 11.51 10.36 20.01
N MET A 508 11.12 10.65 18.76
CA MET A 508 11.57 9.89 17.60
C MET A 508 13.07 10.03 17.34
N VAL A 509 13.63 11.23 17.52
CA VAL A 509 15.09 11.47 17.40
C VAL A 509 15.85 10.69 18.48
N ILE A 510 15.42 10.79 19.73
CA ILE A 510 16.08 10.07 20.84
C ILE A 510 15.91 8.54 20.66
N ALA A 511 14.72 8.08 20.29
CA ALA A 511 14.44 6.67 20.00
C ALA A 511 15.32 6.12 18.88
N PHE A 512 15.52 6.89 17.81
CA PHE A 512 16.36 6.49 16.69
C PHE A 512 17.83 6.30 17.11
N PHE A 513 18.42 7.29 17.77
CA PHE A 513 19.81 7.17 18.23
C PHE A 513 19.95 6.14 19.36
N GLY A 514 18.99 6.10 20.28
CA GLY A 514 18.94 5.08 21.34
C GLY A 514 18.88 3.67 20.77
N TYR A 515 18.03 3.45 19.75
CA TYR A 515 17.96 2.17 19.03
C TYR A 515 19.30 1.79 18.36
N LEU A 516 19.96 2.73 17.69
CA LEU A 516 21.25 2.45 17.05
C LEU A 516 22.32 2.06 18.07
N LEU A 517 22.33 2.71 19.23
CA LEU A 517 23.26 2.41 20.33
C LEU A 517 22.97 1.05 20.98
N THR A 518 21.73 0.79 21.34
CA THR A 518 21.32 -0.46 21.96
C THR A 518 21.47 -1.65 21.02
N ALA A 519 21.12 -1.49 19.73
CA ALA A 519 21.26 -2.55 18.74
C ALA A 519 22.75 -2.89 18.48
N LYS A 520 23.64 -1.88 18.52
CA LYS A 520 25.09 -2.13 18.49
C LYS A 520 25.56 -2.88 19.75
N ALA A 521 25.07 -2.50 20.93
CA ALA A 521 25.42 -3.13 22.19
C ALA A 521 24.96 -4.60 22.28
N VAL A 522 23.81 -4.93 21.67
CA VAL A 522 23.26 -6.30 21.60
C VAL A 522 23.88 -7.13 20.44
N GLY A 523 24.80 -6.55 19.68
CA GLY A 523 25.55 -7.26 18.64
C GLY A 523 24.76 -7.49 17.34
N VAL A 524 23.97 -6.50 16.88
CA VAL A 524 23.30 -6.55 15.58
C VAL A 524 24.28 -6.12 14.49
N GLU A 525 24.79 -7.08 13.73
CA GLU A 525 25.83 -6.87 12.70
C GLU A 525 25.32 -6.05 11.51
N GLU A 526 24.04 -6.18 11.15
CA GLU A 526 23.43 -5.54 9.97
C GLU A 526 23.45 -4.01 10.04
N ILE A 527 23.52 -3.42 11.23
CA ILE A 527 23.64 -1.97 11.39
C ILE A 527 24.95 -1.45 10.80
N SER A 528 26.03 -2.22 10.93
CA SER A 528 27.31 -1.88 10.30
C SER A 528 27.23 -1.88 8.78
N MET A 529 26.46 -2.81 8.19
CA MET A 529 26.24 -2.87 6.73
C MET A 529 25.44 -1.67 6.22
N VAL A 530 24.42 -1.21 6.95
CA VAL A 530 23.67 0.00 6.59
C VAL A 530 24.56 1.23 6.58
N ARG A 531 25.48 1.34 7.53
CA ARG A 531 26.47 2.43 7.60
C ARG A 531 27.45 2.41 6.42
N HIS A 532 27.90 1.23 5.98
CA HIS A 532 28.77 1.07 4.81
C HIS A 532 28.06 1.40 3.49
N LEU A 533 26.79 1.09 3.35
CA LEU A 533 25.99 1.48 2.19
C LEU A 533 25.84 3.02 2.10
N GLY A 534 25.58 3.69 3.22
CA GLY A 534 25.53 5.16 3.30
C GLY A 534 26.87 5.81 2.94
N SER A 535 27.98 5.30 3.48
CA SER A 535 29.32 5.85 3.22
C SER A 535 29.83 5.57 1.79
N SER A 536 29.39 4.50 1.14
CA SER A 536 29.72 4.20 -0.26
C SER A 536 29.02 5.13 -1.24
N ILE A 537 27.79 5.55 -0.91
CA ILE A 537 27.02 6.53 -1.71
C ILE A 537 27.67 7.92 -1.59
N THR A 538 28.03 8.35 -0.38
CA THR A 538 28.68 9.65 -0.15
C THR A 538 30.10 9.72 -0.74
N ARG A 539 30.90 8.67 -0.65
CA ARG A 539 32.23 8.61 -1.28
C ARG A 539 32.19 8.59 -2.81
N ARG A 540 31.15 7.99 -3.41
CA ARG A 540 30.96 8.03 -4.87
C ARG A 540 30.49 9.40 -5.35
N SER A 541 29.62 10.07 -4.60
CA SER A 541 29.18 11.44 -4.90
C SER A 541 30.35 12.44 -4.83
N ALA A 542 31.25 12.30 -3.85
CA ALA A 542 32.44 13.13 -3.73
C ALA A 542 33.45 12.90 -4.87
N LYS A 543 33.63 11.64 -5.33
CA LYS A 543 34.51 11.36 -6.48
C LYS A 543 33.98 11.83 -7.84
N THR A 544 32.66 12.02 -7.97
CA THR A 544 32.06 12.55 -9.20
C THR A 544 32.20 14.07 -9.27
N SER A 545 32.22 14.76 -8.11
CA SER A 545 32.44 16.21 -8.03
C SER A 545 33.92 16.63 -8.12
N GLU A 546 34.89 15.72 -7.99
CA GLU A 546 36.33 15.99 -8.21
C GLU A 546 36.76 15.73 -9.67
N ASN A 547 35.91 15.12 -10.49
CA ASN A 547 36.21 14.84 -11.91
C ASN A 547 35.33 15.68 -12.89
N GLU A 548 34.58 16.66 -12.40
CA GLU A 548 33.94 17.75 -13.16
C GLU A 548 34.68 19.07 -12.85
#